data_97bec092daa8e350ff003503e38a138f
#
_entry.id   97bec092daa8e350ff003503e38a138f
#
_cell.length_a   1.000
_cell.length_b   1.000
_cell.length_c   1.000
_cell.angle_alpha   90.00
_cell.angle_beta   90.00
_cell.angle_gamma   90.00
#
_symmetry.space_group_name_H-M   'P 1'
#
loop_
_entity.id
_entity.type
_entity.pdbx_description
1 polymer ?
#
loop_
_entity_poly.entity_id
_entity_poly.type
_entity_poly.pdbx_seq_one_letter_code
_entity_poly.pdbx_strand_id
1 'polypeptide(L)'
;MELNQETLKKAYNYLSKDPCLKFLIKRFSHDIDISERYNENYAKALSFLIIEQQVSFKAAITIKKRFIEKVNNLSDVEIIDLEINDLQSIGISLRKANYIQNVYKYFQDSNYDFISASNKDVISELVKIKGIGLWSAEMSLMFILMRIDIFSLGDLALMNSLKVNYNINIKDKDAVDSLIKLWSPYKSVASLLLWKSIEEKYYYS
;
A
#
# COMPACT_ATOMS: atom_id res chain seq x y z
N MET A 1 -15.59 -3.23 7.33
CA MET A 1 -15.66 -1.74 7.29
C MET A 1 -14.58 -1.29 6.32
N GLU A 2 -14.92 -0.43 5.39
CA GLU A 2 -14.02 0.02 4.33
C GLU A 2 -13.50 1.43 4.59
N LEU A 3 -12.33 1.73 4.04
CA LEU A 3 -11.70 3.04 4.09
C LEU A 3 -12.43 3.98 3.11
N ASN A 4 -13.20 4.92 3.63
CA ASN A 4 -13.91 5.97 2.89
C ASN A 4 -13.92 7.27 3.70
N GLN A 5 -14.48 8.35 3.15
CA GLN A 5 -14.46 9.68 3.79
C GLN A 5 -15.18 9.70 5.15
N GLU A 6 -16.27 8.95 5.30
CA GLU A 6 -16.99 8.87 6.59
C GLU A 6 -16.16 8.11 7.62
N THR A 7 -15.59 6.98 7.21
CA THR A 7 -14.72 6.16 8.05
C THR A 7 -13.46 6.93 8.46
N LEU A 8 -12.90 7.73 7.56
CA LEU A 8 -11.74 8.59 7.82
C LEU A 8 -12.04 9.59 8.96
N LYS A 9 -13.20 10.26 8.93
CA LYS A 9 -13.62 11.16 10.02
C LYS A 9 -13.77 10.44 11.36
N LYS A 10 -14.38 9.24 11.37
CA LYS A 10 -14.50 8.41 12.58
C LYS A 10 -13.12 8.00 13.11
N ALA A 11 -12.23 7.62 12.20
CA ALA A 11 -10.85 7.26 12.55
C ALA A 11 -10.09 8.43 13.18
N TYR A 12 -10.18 9.64 12.63
CA TYR A 12 -9.54 10.81 13.23
C TYR A 12 -10.02 11.09 14.65
N ASN A 13 -11.32 10.99 14.90
CA ASN A 13 -11.86 11.16 16.25
C ASN A 13 -11.31 10.09 17.23
N TYR A 14 -11.25 8.84 16.77
CA TYR A 14 -10.74 7.72 17.59
C TYR A 14 -9.24 7.87 17.87
N LEU A 15 -8.45 8.09 16.83
CA LEU A 15 -7.00 8.17 16.87
C LEU A 15 -6.50 9.45 17.57
N SER A 16 -7.33 10.48 17.71
CA SER A 16 -7.00 11.69 18.47
C SER A 16 -6.84 11.45 19.98
N LYS A 17 -7.14 10.26 20.49
CA LYS A 17 -6.79 9.84 21.85
C LYS A 17 -5.29 9.61 22.04
N ASP A 18 -4.59 9.29 20.96
CA ASP A 18 -3.14 9.19 20.91
C ASP A 18 -2.53 10.59 20.66
N PRO A 19 -1.69 11.11 21.56
CA PRO A 19 -1.13 12.47 21.42
C PRO A 19 -0.36 12.69 20.12
N CYS A 20 0.42 11.71 19.70
CA CYS A 20 1.20 11.77 18.46
C CYS A 20 0.28 11.79 17.24
N LEU A 21 -0.67 10.85 17.15
CA LEU A 21 -1.61 10.84 16.03
C LEU A 21 -2.51 12.08 16.02
N LYS A 22 -2.93 12.58 17.17
CA LYS A 22 -3.65 13.86 17.27
C LYS A 22 -2.86 15.02 16.66
N PHE A 23 -1.55 15.07 16.92
CA PHE A 23 -0.66 16.08 16.36
C PHE A 23 -0.56 15.94 14.83
N LEU A 24 -0.40 14.71 14.32
CA LEU A 24 -0.33 14.43 12.88
C LEU A 24 -1.68 14.69 12.17
N ILE A 25 -2.81 14.34 12.79
CA ILE A 25 -4.16 14.64 12.27
C ILE A 25 -4.33 16.15 12.10
N LYS A 26 -3.95 16.96 13.09
CA LYS A 26 -4.05 18.42 13.00
C LYS A 26 -3.31 18.99 11.80
N ARG A 27 -2.18 18.37 11.42
CA ARG A 27 -1.35 18.82 10.30
C ARG A 27 -1.81 18.25 8.96
N PHE A 28 -2.14 16.96 8.90
CA PHE A 28 -2.25 16.21 7.65
C PHE A 28 -3.67 15.76 7.27
N SER A 29 -4.68 16.00 8.11
CA SER A 29 -6.05 15.49 7.85
C SER A 29 -6.64 15.95 6.51
N HIS A 30 -6.20 17.09 5.99
CA HIS A 30 -6.65 17.66 4.71
C HIS A 30 -5.81 17.17 3.51
N ASP A 31 -4.65 16.58 3.78
CA ASP A 31 -3.68 16.14 2.76
C ASP A 31 -3.81 14.63 2.46
N ILE A 32 -4.65 13.91 3.22
CA ILE A 32 -4.85 12.47 3.00
C ILE A 32 -5.98 12.25 2.00
N ASP A 33 -5.60 11.84 0.80
CA ASP A 33 -6.51 11.37 -0.23
C ASP A 33 -6.43 9.84 -0.35
N ILE A 34 -7.52 9.18 0.05
CA ILE A 34 -7.63 7.71 0.00
C ILE A 34 -7.96 7.20 -1.40
N SER A 35 -8.48 8.06 -2.28
CA SER A 35 -8.86 7.70 -3.65
C SER A 35 -7.67 7.65 -4.60
N GLU A 36 -6.57 8.33 -4.29
CA GLU A 36 -5.39 8.45 -5.15
C GLU A 36 -4.79 7.10 -5.59
N ARG A 37 -4.86 6.08 -4.72
CA ARG A 37 -4.30 4.76 -4.99
C ARG A 37 -5.33 3.69 -5.34
N TYR A 38 -6.62 4.02 -5.25
CA TYR A 38 -7.69 3.10 -5.58
C TYR A 38 -7.73 2.81 -7.08
N ASN A 39 -7.88 1.54 -7.45
CA ASN A 39 -8.08 1.11 -8.82
C ASN A 39 -8.92 -0.17 -8.85
N GLU A 40 -10.00 -0.17 -9.63
CA GLU A 40 -10.91 -1.30 -9.75
C GLU A 40 -10.25 -2.52 -10.44
N ASN A 41 -9.27 -2.28 -11.31
CA ASN A 41 -8.47 -3.36 -11.90
C ASN A 41 -7.35 -3.75 -10.93
N TYR A 42 -7.51 -4.87 -10.26
CA TYR A 42 -6.56 -5.40 -9.27
C TYR A 42 -5.18 -5.70 -9.86
N ALA A 43 -5.13 -6.21 -11.10
CA ALA A 43 -3.87 -6.48 -11.77
C ALA A 43 -3.08 -5.19 -12.02
N LYS A 44 -3.75 -4.14 -12.46
CA LYS A 44 -3.16 -2.81 -12.66
C LYS A 44 -2.68 -2.21 -11.32
N ALA A 45 -3.50 -2.28 -10.28
CA ALA A 45 -3.17 -1.77 -8.96
C ALA A 45 -1.93 -2.49 -8.36
N LEU A 46 -1.88 -3.81 -8.43
CA LEU A 46 -0.72 -4.60 -8.00
C LEU A 46 0.54 -4.30 -8.83
N SER A 47 0.38 -4.03 -10.14
CA SER A 47 1.49 -3.62 -10.99
C SER A 47 2.11 -2.31 -10.51
N PHE A 48 1.31 -1.35 -10.02
CA PHE A 48 1.83 -0.13 -9.42
C PHE A 48 2.66 -0.43 -8.17
N LEU A 49 2.20 -1.33 -7.30
CA LEU A 49 2.96 -1.74 -6.11
C LEU A 49 4.28 -2.42 -6.50
N ILE A 50 4.30 -3.25 -7.56
CA ILE A 50 5.54 -3.86 -8.08
C ILE A 50 6.49 -2.77 -8.59
N ILE A 51 5.99 -1.77 -9.30
CA ILE A 51 6.78 -0.66 -9.82
C ILE A 51 7.44 0.12 -8.67
N GLU A 52 6.71 0.33 -7.57
CA GLU A 52 7.17 1.06 -6.38
C GLU A 52 8.25 0.33 -5.57
N GLN A 53 8.37 -1.01 -5.70
CA GLN A 53 9.38 -1.77 -4.96
C GLN A 53 10.82 -1.28 -5.21
N GLN A 54 11.58 -0.98 -4.17
CA GLN A 54 13.02 -0.68 -4.24
C GLN A 54 13.41 0.43 -5.22
N VAL A 55 12.57 1.44 -5.41
CA VAL A 55 12.86 2.64 -6.19
C VAL A 55 12.54 3.90 -5.37
N SER A 56 13.13 5.03 -5.74
CA SER A 56 12.75 6.29 -5.11
C SER A 56 11.32 6.71 -5.50
N PHE A 57 10.66 7.46 -4.64
CA PHE A 57 9.30 7.98 -4.88
C PHE A 57 9.19 8.70 -6.24
N LYS A 58 10.16 9.58 -6.56
CA LYS A 58 10.20 10.32 -7.84
C LYS A 58 10.31 9.38 -9.05
N ALA A 59 11.15 8.35 -8.96
CA ALA A 59 11.29 7.36 -10.01
C ALA A 59 10.00 6.54 -10.19
N ALA A 60 9.37 6.12 -9.08
CA ALA A 60 8.11 5.39 -9.11
C ALA A 60 7.01 6.16 -9.85
N ILE A 61 6.82 7.45 -9.53
CA ILE A 61 5.83 8.31 -10.21
C ILE A 61 6.08 8.33 -11.71
N THR A 62 7.33 8.54 -12.13
CA THR A 62 7.69 8.63 -13.55
C THR A 62 7.43 7.31 -14.29
N ILE A 63 7.82 6.18 -13.68
CA ILE A 63 7.65 4.86 -14.30
C ILE A 63 6.16 4.49 -14.34
N LYS A 64 5.39 4.76 -13.27
CA LYS A 64 3.94 4.54 -13.24
C LYS A 64 3.22 5.31 -14.34
N LYS A 65 3.57 6.59 -14.54
CA LYS A 65 2.99 7.40 -15.61
C LYS A 65 3.24 6.76 -16.97
N ARG A 66 4.47 6.39 -17.28
CA ARG A 66 4.84 5.72 -18.54
C ARG A 66 4.14 4.37 -18.70
N PHE A 67 4.00 3.60 -17.60
CA PHE A 67 3.27 2.35 -17.61
C PHE A 67 1.79 2.56 -17.94
N ILE A 68 1.13 3.54 -17.32
CA ILE A 68 -0.25 3.90 -17.61
C ILE A 68 -0.40 4.26 -19.09
N GLU A 69 0.45 5.14 -19.62
CA GLU A 69 0.45 5.54 -21.03
C GLU A 69 0.63 4.34 -21.98
N LYS A 70 1.52 3.39 -21.62
CA LYS A 70 1.78 2.18 -22.43
C LYS A 70 0.59 1.23 -22.45
N VAL A 71 -0.14 1.06 -21.33
CA VAL A 71 -1.20 0.05 -21.21
C VAL A 71 -2.62 0.62 -21.32
N ASN A 72 -2.77 1.92 -21.50
CA ASN A 72 -4.08 2.59 -21.38
C ASN A 72 -5.15 2.07 -22.35
N ASN A 73 -4.73 1.63 -23.54
CA ASN A 73 -5.62 1.13 -24.59
C ASN A 73 -5.49 -0.38 -24.80
N LEU A 74 -4.82 -1.10 -23.92
CA LEU A 74 -4.61 -2.53 -24.00
C LEU A 74 -5.58 -3.28 -23.06
N SER A 75 -6.09 -4.39 -23.53
CA SER A 75 -6.76 -5.39 -22.71
C SER A 75 -5.74 -6.13 -21.81
N ASP A 76 -6.22 -6.78 -20.76
CA ASP A 76 -5.37 -7.58 -19.87
C ASP A 76 -4.61 -8.68 -20.64
N VAL A 77 -5.22 -9.28 -21.67
CA VAL A 77 -4.57 -10.28 -22.55
C VAL A 77 -3.41 -9.64 -23.33
N GLU A 78 -3.64 -8.48 -23.94
CA GLU A 78 -2.58 -7.78 -24.68
C GLU A 78 -1.43 -7.35 -23.77
N ILE A 79 -1.71 -7.03 -22.49
CA ILE A 79 -0.65 -6.72 -21.50
C ILE A 79 0.16 -7.96 -21.14
N ILE A 80 -0.47 -9.13 -21.06
CA ILE A 80 0.21 -10.42 -20.85
C ILE A 80 1.15 -10.75 -22.02
N ASP A 81 0.74 -10.43 -23.26
CA ASP A 81 1.47 -10.73 -24.48
C ASP A 81 2.50 -9.64 -24.88
N LEU A 82 2.59 -8.53 -24.11
CA LEU A 82 3.61 -7.52 -24.35
C LEU A 82 5.02 -8.14 -24.33
N GLU A 83 5.83 -7.74 -25.28
CA GLU A 83 7.26 -8.07 -25.24
C GLU A 83 7.89 -7.47 -23.96
N ILE A 84 8.74 -8.25 -23.29
CA ILE A 84 9.43 -7.79 -22.08
C ILE A 84 10.21 -6.49 -22.34
N ASN A 85 10.80 -6.35 -23.53
CA ASN A 85 11.52 -5.15 -23.93
C ASN A 85 10.64 -3.91 -23.96
N ASP A 86 9.34 -4.03 -24.23
CA ASP A 86 8.39 -2.93 -24.19
C ASP A 86 8.25 -2.35 -22.77
N LEU A 87 8.16 -3.24 -21.78
CA LEU A 87 8.10 -2.82 -20.36
C LEU A 87 9.46 -2.29 -19.87
N GLN A 88 10.57 -2.86 -20.36
CA GLN A 88 11.90 -2.36 -20.00
C GLN A 88 12.18 -0.98 -20.59
N SER A 89 11.68 -0.67 -21.79
CA SER A 89 11.87 0.63 -22.45
C SER A 89 11.29 1.80 -21.66
N ILE A 90 10.29 1.56 -20.80
CA ILE A 90 9.68 2.57 -19.95
C ILE A 90 10.30 2.66 -18.55
N GLY A 91 11.36 1.87 -18.27
CA GLY A 91 12.11 1.92 -17.01
C GLY A 91 11.77 0.81 -16.02
N ILE A 92 11.01 -0.21 -16.44
CA ILE A 92 10.68 -1.39 -15.62
C ILE A 92 11.79 -2.43 -15.80
N SER A 93 12.37 -2.93 -14.70
CA SER A 93 13.40 -3.97 -14.79
C SER A 93 12.82 -5.30 -15.32
N LEU A 94 13.67 -6.13 -15.97
CA LEU A 94 13.30 -7.46 -16.45
C LEU A 94 12.51 -8.26 -15.40
N ARG A 95 12.99 -8.26 -14.16
CA ARG A 95 12.33 -8.97 -13.06
C ARG A 95 10.92 -8.45 -12.77
N LYS A 96 10.75 -7.13 -12.70
CA LYS A 96 9.44 -6.49 -12.47
C LYS A 96 8.50 -6.68 -13.67
N ALA A 97 8.99 -6.64 -14.90
CA ALA A 97 8.20 -6.90 -16.09
C ALA A 97 7.57 -8.31 -16.04
N ASN A 98 8.38 -9.32 -15.71
CA ASN A 98 7.87 -10.68 -15.49
C ASN A 98 6.85 -10.77 -14.34
N TYR A 99 7.06 -10.02 -13.25
CA TYR A 99 6.13 -10.01 -12.13
C TYR A 99 4.79 -9.40 -12.52
N ILE A 100 4.80 -8.31 -13.28
CA ILE A 100 3.58 -7.67 -13.80
C ILE A 100 2.81 -8.66 -14.68
N GLN A 101 3.46 -9.35 -15.63
CA GLN A 101 2.79 -10.35 -16.45
C GLN A 101 2.22 -11.51 -15.62
N ASN A 102 2.91 -11.96 -14.58
CA ASN A 102 2.40 -13.00 -13.68
C ASN A 102 1.13 -12.53 -12.94
N VAL A 103 1.07 -11.26 -12.54
CA VAL A 103 -0.12 -10.67 -11.89
C VAL A 103 -1.30 -10.68 -12.87
N TYR A 104 -1.13 -10.18 -14.08
CA TYR A 104 -2.21 -10.18 -15.09
C TYR A 104 -2.68 -11.60 -15.43
N LYS A 105 -1.76 -12.55 -15.61
CA LYS A 105 -2.09 -13.99 -15.83
C LYS A 105 -2.92 -14.56 -14.68
N TYR A 106 -2.52 -14.28 -13.44
CA TYR A 106 -3.26 -14.73 -12.27
C TYR A 106 -4.70 -14.22 -12.27
N PHE A 107 -4.92 -12.93 -12.50
CA PHE A 107 -6.26 -12.35 -12.47
C PHE A 107 -7.11 -12.72 -13.70
N GLN A 108 -6.50 -13.09 -14.80
CA GLN A 108 -7.22 -13.65 -15.97
C GLN A 108 -7.89 -15.00 -15.63
N ASP A 109 -7.22 -15.82 -14.84
CA ASP A 109 -7.68 -17.19 -14.53
C ASP A 109 -8.37 -17.30 -13.17
N SER A 110 -8.22 -16.31 -12.29
CA SER A 110 -8.68 -16.38 -10.90
C SER A 110 -10.11 -15.94 -10.72
N ASN A 111 -10.89 -16.80 -10.05
CA ASN A 111 -12.22 -16.46 -9.53
C ASN A 111 -12.21 -16.29 -8.01
N TYR A 112 -11.06 -15.98 -7.40
CA TYR A 112 -10.95 -15.82 -5.95
C TYR A 112 -11.71 -14.60 -5.45
N ASP A 113 -12.56 -14.79 -4.45
CA ASP A 113 -13.34 -13.70 -3.83
C ASP A 113 -12.50 -12.93 -2.80
N PHE A 114 -11.77 -11.91 -3.27
CA PHE A 114 -10.95 -11.05 -2.42
C PHE A 114 -11.78 -10.19 -1.46
N ILE A 115 -13.03 -9.90 -1.78
CA ILE A 115 -13.89 -9.02 -0.98
C ILE A 115 -14.33 -9.72 0.30
N SER A 116 -14.85 -10.95 0.18
CA SER A 116 -15.40 -11.71 1.31
C SER A 116 -14.34 -12.45 2.13
N ALA A 117 -13.14 -12.65 1.55
CA ALA A 117 -12.06 -13.38 2.21
C ALA A 117 -11.48 -12.61 3.42
N SER A 118 -10.97 -13.32 4.41
CA SER A 118 -10.26 -12.71 5.53
C SER A 118 -8.94 -12.09 5.08
N ASN A 119 -8.40 -11.11 5.86
CA ASN A 119 -7.09 -10.51 5.56
C ASN A 119 -5.99 -11.59 5.43
N LYS A 120 -6.02 -12.60 6.28
CA LYS A 120 -5.05 -13.70 6.28
C LYS A 120 -5.15 -14.52 4.99
N ASP A 121 -6.36 -14.83 4.55
CA ASP A 121 -6.59 -15.64 3.35
C ASP A 121 -6.21 -14.85 2.09
N VAL A 122 -6.55 -13.55 2.03
CA VAL A 122 -6.11 -12.65 0.95
C VAL A 122 -4.59 -12.60 0.85
N ILE A 123 -3.88 -12.41 1.97
CA ILE A 123 -2.41 -12.41 1.99
C ILE A 123 -1.90 -13.76 1.48
N SER A 124 -2.42 -14.87 2.01
CA SER A 124 -2.01 -16.22 1.62
C SER A 124 -2.24 -16.50 0.13
N GLU A 125 -3.28 -15.93 -0.45
CA GLU A 125 -3.58 -16.06 -1.88
C GLU A 125 -2.62 -15.21 -2.71
N LEU A 126 -2.48 -13.93 -2.39
CA LEU A 126 -1.65 -12.99 -3.16
C LEU A 126 -0.17 -13.38 -3.17
N VAL A 127 0.38 -13.91 -2.09
CA VAL A 127 1.81 -14.31 -2.04
C VAL A 127 2.13 -15.54 -2.90
N LYS A 128 1.13 -16.26 -3.42
CA LYS A 128 1.33 -17.32 -4.42
C LYS A 128 1.77 -16.74 -5.76
N ILE A 129 1.43 -15.48 -6.04
CA ILE A 129 1.80 -14.80 -7.28
C ILE A 129 3.28 -14.42 -7.21
N LYS A 130 4.09 -14.99 -8.12
CA LYS A 130 5.53 -14.70 -8.17
C LYS A 130 5.76 -13.20 -8.40
N GLY A 131 6.35 -12.53 -7.43
CA GLY A 131 6.59 -11.08 -7.43
C GLY A 131 5.81 -10.33 -6.37
N ILE A 132 4.80 -10.95 -5.77
CA ILE A 132 4.05 -10.39 -4.65
C ILE A 132 4.59 -10.98 -3.34
N GLY A 133 5.23 -10.15 -2.55
CA GLY A 133 5.65 -10.49 -1.19
C GLY A 133 4.63 -10.02 -0.14
N LEU A 134 4.91 -10.33 1.13
CA LEU A 134 4.05 -9.95 2.26
C LEU A 134 3.71 -8.45 2.25
N TRP A 135 4.72 -7.59 2.10
CA TRP A 135 4.50 -6.14 2.05
C TRP A 135 3.52 -5.72 0.94
N SER A 136 3.68 -6.25 -0.29
CA SER A 136 2.76 -5.92 -1.40
C SER A 136 1.35 -6.46 -1.16
N ALA A 137 1.21 -7.63 -0.52
CA ALA A 137 -0.09 -8.17 -0.15
C ALA A 137 -0.78 -7.32 0.94
N GLU A 138 -0.03 -6.84 1.95
CA GLU A 138 -0.55 -5.92 2.98
C GLU A 138 -0.95 -4.56 2.38
N MET A 139 -0.16 -4.03 1.45
CA MET A 139 -0.52 -2.80 0.71
C MET A 139 -1.78 -2.99 -0.14
N SER A 140 -1.97 -4.19 -0.71
CA SER A 140 -3.18 -4.52 -1.46
C SER A 140 -4.42 -4.51 -0.57
N LEU A 141 -4.34 -5.04 0.65
CA LEU A 141 -5.43 -4.95 1.62
C LEU A 141 -5.82 -3.49 1.89
N MET A 142 -4.84 -2.61 2.05
CA MET A 142 -5.07 -1.21 2.40
C MET A 142 -5.56 -0.38 1.21
N PHE A 143 -4.88 -0.46 0.06
CA PHE A 143 -5.08 0.47 -1.06
C PHE A 143 -5.98 -0.06 -2.18
N ILE A 144 -6.15 -1.39 -2.28
CA ILE A 144 -7.00 -2.00 -3.31
C ILE A 144 -8.32 -2.46 -2.68
N LEU A 145 -8.25 -3.20 -1.56
CA LEU A 145 -9.43 -3.68 -0.85
C LEU A 145 -9.96 -2.69 0.20
N MET A 146 -9.32 -1.55 0.36
CA MET A 146 -9.74 -0.46 1.26
C MET A 146 -9.99 -0.91 2.71
N ARG A 147 -9.22 -1.91 3.19
CA ARG A 147 -9.32 -2.41 4.56
C ARG A 147 -8.78 -1.38 5.57
N ILE A 148 -9.51 -1.14 6.65
CA ILE A 148 -9.21 -0.04 7.59
C ILE A 148 -8.25 -0.40 8.73
N ASP A 149 -8.01 -1.69 8.98
CA ASP A 149 -7.24 -2.16 10.15
C ASP A 149 -5.98 -2.93 9.75
N ILE A 150 -5.19 -2.34 8.84
CA ILE A 150 -3.93 -2.89 8.33
C ILE A 150 -2.76 -2.04 8.81
N PHE A 151 -1.71 -2.71 9.29
CA PHE A 151 -0.41 -2.12 9.56
C PHE A 151 0.69 -3.08 9.09
N SER A 152 1.61 -2.58 8.29
CA SER A 152 2.71 -3.39 7.76
C SER A 152 3.97 -3.25 8.61
N LEU A 153 4.30 -4.28 9.37
CA LEU A 153 5.55 -4.34 10.15
C LEU A 153 6.80 -4.45 9.26
N GLY A 154 6.61 -4.86 7.99
CA GLY A 154 7.69 -4.92 6.99
C GLY A 154 7.94 -3.59 6.27
N ASP A 155 7.12 -2.56 6.51
CA ASP A 155 7.30 -1.26 5.88
C ASP A 155 8.34 -0.42 6.62
N LEU A 156 9.45 -0.13 5.94
CA LEU A 156 10.57 0.60 6.53
C LEU A 156 10.20 2.04 6.92
N ALA A 157 9.33 2.70 6.16
CA ALA A 157 8.92 4.08 6.45
C ALA A 157 8.01 4.11 7.68
N LEU A 158 7.07 3.16 7.81
CA LEU A 158 6.25 3.02 9.02
C LEU A 158 7.11 2.73 10.25
N MET A 159 8.02 1.76 10.16
CA MET A 159 8.89 1.43 11.29
C MET A 159 9.79 2.60 11.68
N ASN A 160 10.31 3.36 10.70
CA ASN A 160 11.06 4.58 10.97
C ASN A 160 10.17 5.68 11.61
N SER A 161 8.91 5.80 11.15
CA SER A 161 7.95 6.73 11.75
C SER A 161 7.67 6.41 13.22
N LEU A 162 7.52 5.12 13.57
CA LEU A 162 7.39 4.71 14.97
C LEU A 162 8.59 5.14 15.81
N LYS A 163 9.79 4.90 15.27
CA LYS A 163 11.03 5.28 15.96
C LYS A 163 11.11 6.78 16.23
N VAL A 164 10.82 7.62 15.23
CA VAL A 164 11.02 9.08 15.36
C VAL A 164 9.87 9.78 16.08
N ASN A 165 8.62 9.33 15.92
CA ASN A 165 7.45 9.97 16.51
C ASN A 165 7.13 9.45 17.92
N TYR A 166 7.47 8.20 18.25
CA TYR A 166 7.18 7.58 19.55
C TYR A 166 8.41 7.28 20.37
N ASN A 167 9.60 7.55 19.82
CA ASN A 167 10.89 7.20 20.47
C ASN A 167 10.94 5.73 20.92
N ILE A 168 10.32 4.83 20.19
CA ILE A 168 10.20 3.40 20.52
C ILE A 168 11.36 2.60 19.90
N ASN A 169 11.85 1.62 20.63
CA ASN A 169 12.79 0.64 20.06
C ASN A 169 12.03 -0.33 19.15
N ILE A 170 12.15 -0.15 17.83
CA ILE A 170 11.48 -0.98 16.83
C ILE A 170 11.92 -2.46 16.81
N LYS A 171 12.97 -2.84 17.55
CA LYS A 171 13.38 -4.24 17.74
C LYS A 171 12.60 -4.90 18.88
N ASP A 172 11.97 -4.13 19.74
CA ASP A 172 11.08 -4.62 20.79
C ASP A 172 9.69 -4.85 20.18
N LYS A 173 9.46 -6.10 19.79
CA LYS A 173 8.21 -6.50 19.11
C LYS A 173 6.99 -6.29 19.99
N ASP A 174 7.09 -6.60 21.29
CA ASP A 174 5.98 -6.50 22.22
C ASP A 174 5.55 -5.04 22.44
N ALA A 175 6.53 -4.13 22.52
CA ALA A 175 6.26 -2.70 22.61
C ALA A 175 5.61 -2.17 21.32
N VAL A 176 6.12 -2.58 20.14
CA VAL A 176 5.55 -2.19 18.85
C VAL A 176 4.13 -2.73 18.69
N ASP A 177 3.89 -4.00 18.96
CA ASP A 177 2.56 -4.62 18.85
C ASP A 177 1.56 -4.00 19.82
N SER A 178 1.99 -3.69 21.06
CA SER A 178 1.15 -3.03 22.05
C SER A 178 0.72 -1.63 21.59
N LEU A 179 1.63 -0.86 21.00
CA LEU A 179 1.35 0.47 20.45
C LEU A 179 0.35 0.39 19.27
N ILE A 180 0.65 -0.45 18.27
CA ILE A 180 -0.19 -0.61 17.07
C ILE A 180 -1.59 -1.09 17.42
N LYS A 181 -1.73 -1.94 18.44
CA LYS A 181 -3.01 -2.48 18.90
C LYS A 181 -3.96 -1.37 19.39
N LEU A 182 -3.43 -0.28 19.94
CA LEU A 182 -4.23 0.86 20.38
C LEU A 182 -4.96 1.58 19.24
N TRP A 183 -4.49 1.44 18.01
CA TRP A 183 -5.06 2.10 16.84
C TRP A 183 -6.17 1.28 16.15
N SER A 184 -6.34 0.02 16.55
CA SER A 184 -7.44 -0.79 16.01
C SER A 184 -8.80 -0.19 16.42
N PRO A 185 -9.77 -0.13 15.50
CA PRO A 185 -9.81 -0.75 14.16
C PRO A 185 -9.35 0.19 13.01
N TYR A 186 -8.53 1.19 13.26
CA TYR A 186 -8.17 2.23 12.27
C TYR A 186 -6.67 2.29 11.95
N LYS A 187 -5.96 1.15 12.00
CA LYS A 187 -4.51 1.08 11.77
C LYS A 187 -4.11 1.59 10.39
N SER A 188 -4.94 1.39 9.36
CA SER A 188 -4.67 1.92 8.02
C SER A 188 -4.60 3.44 8.00
N VAL A 189 -5.51 4.11 8.73
CA VAL A 189 -5.50 5.57 8.83
C VAL A 189 -4.30 6.07 9.63
N ALA A 190 -3.94 5.36 10.73
CA ALA A 190 -2.71 5.66 11.47
C ALA A 190 -1.47 5.52 10.55
N SER A 191 -1.41 4.48 9.71
CA SER A 191 -0.32 4.28 8.74
C SER A 191 -0.21 5.43 7.75
N LEU A 192 -1.33 5.93 7.21
CA LEU A 192 -1.33 7.07 6.28
C LEU A 192 -0.75 8.34 6.92
N LEU A 193 -1.13 8.63 8.17
CA LEU A 193 -0.60 9.76 8.94
C LEU A 193 0.91 9.60 9.22
N LEU A 194 1.33 8.40 9.59
CA LEU A 194 2.72 8.08 9.88
C LEU A 194 3.61 8.16 8.63
N TRP A 195 3.14 7.70 7.46
CA TRP A 195 3.85 7.91 6.19
C TRP A 195 4.00 9.38 5.88
N LYS A 196 2.93 10.19 6.00
CA LYS A 196 3.00 11.64 5.79
C LYS A 196 4.04 12.30 6.69
N SER A 197 4.18 11.88 7.94
CA SER A 197 5.20 12.42 8.84
C SER A 197 6.63 12.21 8.31
N ILE A 198 6.90 11.06 7.66
CA ILE A 198 8.21 10.76 7.05
C ILE A 198 8.40 11.52 5.74
N GLU A 199 7.38 11.56 4.87
CA GLU A 199 7.42 12.26 3.59
C GLU A 199 7.72 13.76 3.79
N GLU A 200 7.02 14.39 4.72
CA GLU A 200 7.11 15.83 5.01
C GLU A 200 8.19 16.16 6.06
N LYS A 201 8.88 15.16 6.62
CA LYS A 201 9.86 15.32 7.71
C LYS A 201 9.29 16.13 8.89
N TYR A 202 8.02 15.86 9.23
CA TYR A 202 7.29 16.54 10.29
C TYR A 202 6.96 15.55 11.39
N TYR A 203 7.59 15.70 12.56
CA TYR A 203 7.57 14.71 13.62
C TYR A 203 6.96 15.28 14.91
N TYR A 204 6.34 14.38 15.65
CA TYR A 204 5.91 14.65 17.03
C TYR A 204 7.14 14.62 17.95
N SER A 205 7.34 15.68 18.75
CA SER A 205 8.44 15.85 19.71
C SER A 205 7.92 16.16 21.10
#